data_5cbdca60bdd4fc91ddc9b6c595305631
#
_entry.id   5cbdca60bdd4fc91ddc9b6c595305631
#
_cell.length_a   1.000
_cell.length_b   1.000
_cell.length_c   1.000
_cell.angle_alpha   90.00
_cell.angle_beta   90.00
_cell.angle_gamma   90.00
#
_symmetry.space_group_name_H-M   'P 1'
#
loop_
_entity.id
_entity.type
_entity.pdbx_description
1 polymer ?
#
loop_
_entity_poly.entity_id
_entity_poly.type
_entity_poly.pdbx_seq_one_letter_code
_entity_poly.pdbx_strand_id
1 'polypeptide(L)'
;MKEFVISEAQAETAVLVGLVTKTQDERKTNEYLDELAFLAETAGAEVVKRFTQKLDAAHSVTYVGKGKLEEIKEYIRNEEEAEREIGMVIFDDELSAKQIRNIEAELKIKILDRTSLILDIFAMRAQTANAKTQVELAQYKYMLPRLQRLWTHLERQGGGSGACLLYTSPSPPRR
;
A
#
# COMPACT_ATOMS: atom_id res chain seq x y z
N MET A 1 6.33 -36.08 -18.90
CA MET A 1 5.42 -35.31 -18.03
C MET A 1 6.20 -34.12 -17.51
N LYS A 2 5.82 -32.93 -17.92
CA LYS A 2 6.38 -31.73 -17.29
C LYS A 2 5.60 -31.50 -16.00
N GLU A 3 6.27 -31.68 -14.87
CA GLU A 3 5.73 -31.26 -13.59
C GLU A 3 5.53 -29.75 -13.63
N PHE A 4 4.27 -29.31 -13.56
CA PHE A 4 3.95 -27.93 -13.27
C PHE A 4 4.33 -27.71 -11.80
N VAL A 5 5.51 -27.17 -11.57
CA VAL A 5 5.83 -26.57 -10.27
C VAL A 5 4.91 -25.36 -10.15
N ILE A 6 3.83 -25.50 -9.40
CA ILE A 6 3.08 -24.36 -8.92
C ILE A 6 4.05 -23.63 -8.00
N SER A 7 4.66 -22.58 -8.50
CA SER A 7 5.40 -21.64 -7.66
C SER A 7 4.38 -21.11 -6.65
N GLU A 8 4.50 -21.52 -5.41
CA GLU A 8 3.80 -20.88 -4.32
C GLU A 8 4.21 -19.42 -4.41
N ALA A 9 3.25 -18.57 -4.76
CA ALA A 9 3.47 -17.13 -4.77
C ALA A 9 3.91 -16.77 -3.35
N GLN A 10 5.15 -16.36 -3.19
CA GLN A 10 5.65 -15.91 -1.91
C GLN A 10 4.77 -14.73 -1.46
N ALA A 11 4.30 -14.79 -0.22
CA ALA A 11 3.53 -13.72 0.36
C ALA A 11 4.35 -12.42 0.28
N GLU A 12 3.73 -11.36 -0.23
CA GLU A 12 4.38 -10.05 -0.24
C GLU A 12 4.60 -9.57 1.20
N THR A 13 5.81 -9.13 1.50
CA THR A 13 6.14 -8.57 2.81
C THR A 13 5.66 -7.13 2.94
N ALA A 14 5.11 -6.80 4.09
CA ALA A 14 4.55 -5.48 4.36
C ALA A 14 5.11 -4.87 5.63
N VAL A 15 5.33 -3.57 5.59
CA VAL A 15 5.64 -2.72 6.73
C VAL A 15 4.44 -1.85 7.01
N LEU A 16 4.04 -1.73 8.27
CA LEU A 16 2.92 -0.89 8.70
C LEU A 16 3.44 0.39 9.34
N VAL A 17 2.73 1.49 9.08
CA VAL A 17 3.04 2.81 9.62
C VAL A 17 1.78 3.42 10.24
N GLY A 18 1.86 3.87 11.47
CA GLY A 18 0.79 4.55 12.18
C GLY A 18 1.28 5.79 12.92
N LEU A 19 0.35 6.69 13.23
CA LEU A 19 0.61 7.91 14.00
C LEU A 19 -0.08 7.88 15.35
N VAL A 20 0.63 8.34 16.35
CA VAL A 20 0.09 8.72 17.65
C VAL A 20 -0.12 10.22 17.64
N THR A 21 -1.36 10.67 17.82
CA THR A 21 -1.74 12.07 17.77
C THR A 21 -2.43 12.51 19.05
N LYS A 22 -2.78 13.77 19.17
CA LYS A 22 -3.55 14.28 20.33
C LYS A 22 -4.93 13.64 20.48
N THR A 23 -5.53 13.20 19.36
CA THR A 23 -6.85 12.57 19.32
C THR A 23 -6.80 11.04 19.29
N GLN A 24 -5.62 10.47 19.11
CA GLN A 24 -5.39 9.04 18.98
C GLN A 24 -4.14 8.66 19.78
N ASP A 25 -4.36 8.17 20.98
CA ASP A 25 -3.27 7.76 21.88
C ASP A 25 -2.52 6.51 21.36
N GLU A 26 -1.42 6.19 22.04
CA GLU A 26 -0.59 5.04 21.68
C GLU A 26 -1.34 3.71 21.70
N ARG A 27 -2.18 3.52 22.70
CA ARG A 27 -3.02 2.32 22.84
C ARG A 27 -3.94 2.16 21.61
N LYS A 28 -4.64 3.23 21.27
CA LYS A 28 -5.57 3.25 20.13
C LYS A 28 -4.85 3.06 18.80
N THR A 29 -3.69 3.65 18.66
CA THR A 29 -2.83 3.46 17.48
C THR A 29 -2.41 2.00 17.34
N ASN A 30 -2.02 1.35 18.41
CA ASN A 30 -1.65 -0.07 18.41
C ASN A 30 -2.85 -0.97 18.09
N GLU A 31 -4.03 -0.68 18.63
CA GLU A 31 -5.26 -1.39 18.27
C GLU A 31 -5.56 -1.28 16.76
N TYR A 32 -5.45 -0.11 16.20
CA TYR A 32 -5.64 0.10 14.74
C TYR A 32 -4.56 -0.58 13.90
N LEU A 33 -3.32 -0.61 14.35
CA LEU A 33 -2.26 -1.35 13.68
C LEU A 33 -2.46 -2.86 13.76
N ASP A 34 -3.02 -3.37 14.84
CA ASP A 34 -3.42 -4.78 14.95
C ASP A 34 -4.52 -5.13 13.93
N GLU A 35 -5.52 -4.27 13.79
CA GLU A 35 -6.55 -4.42 12.76
C GLU A 35 -5.97 -4.35 11.35
N LEU A 36 -5.07 -3.41 11.11
CA LEU A 36 -4.42 -3.24 9.81
C LEU A 36 -3.55 -4.46 9.47
N ALA A 37 -2.83 -5.01 10.43
CA ALA A 37 -2.07 -6.24 10.27
C ALA A 37 -2.97 -7.41 9.89
N PHE A 38 -4.11 -7.55 10.56
CA PHE A 38 -5.10 -8.57 10.22
C PHE A 38 -5.64 -8.40 8.80
N LEU A 39 -5.93 -7.18 8.38
CA LEU A 39 -6.37 -6.88 7.02
C LEU A 39 -5.29 -7.20 5.98
N ALA A 40 -4.04 -6.84 6.27
CA ALA A 40 -2.91 -7.14 5.39
C ALA A 40 -2.70 -8.66 5.22
N GLU A 41 -2.74 -9.41 6.31
CA GLU A 41 -2.65 -10.87 6.30
C GLU A 41 -3.83 -11.51 5.53
N THR A 42 -5.03 -10.96 5.68
CA THR A 42 -6.21 -11.38 4.92
C THR A 42 -6.03 -11.16 3.42
N ALA A 43 -5.29 -10.13 3.03
CA ALA A 43 -4.94 -9.84 1.64
C ALA A 43 -3.76 -10.69 1.12
N GLY A 44 -3.17 -11.54 1.97
CA GLY A 44 -2.05 -12.40 1.61
C GLY A 44 -0.67 -11.79 1.82
N ALA A 45 -0.58 -10.69 2.54
CA ALA A 45 0.70 -10.07 2.90
C ALA A 45 1.22 -10.58 4.24
N GLU A 46 2.54 -10.60 4.40
CA GLU A 46 3.21 -10.90 5.67
C GLU A 46 3.71 -9.59 6.30
N VAL A 47 3.22 -9.25 7.49
CA VAL A 47 3.64 -8.04 8.20
C VAL A 47 4.92 -8.33 8.98
N VAL A 48 6.01 -7.66 8.63
CA VAL A 48 7.33 -7.91 9.21
C VAL A 48 7.81 -6.81 10.15
N LYS A 49 7.24 -5.61 10.06
CA LYS A 49 7.64 -4.47 10.90
C LYS A 49 6.50 -3.45 11.02
N ARG A 50 6.45 -2.78 12.17
CA ARG A 50 5.57 -1.65 12.43
C ARG A 50 6.40 -0.43 12.81
N PHE A 51 6.07 0.72 12.24
CA PHE A 51 6.61 2.02 12.65
C PHE A 51 5.50 2.89 13.20
N THR A 52 5.79 3.57 14.28
CA THR A 52 4.90 4.59 14.85
C THR A 52 5.66 5.88 15.07
N GLN A 53 4.97 6.99 14.94
CA GLN A 53 5.50 8.30 15.26
C GLN A 53 4.47 9.12 16.02
N LYS A 54 4.93 9.88 17.00
CA LYS A 54 4.09 10.81 17.75
C LYS A 54 4.19 12.18 17.10
N LEU A 55 3.07 12.65 16.55
CA LEU A 55 2.91 13.98 15.94
C LEU A 55 1.60 14.59 16.42
N ASP A 56 1.52 15.93 16.40
CA ASP A 56 0.25 16.60 16.69
C ASP A 56 -0.81 16.32 15.61
N ALA A 57 -0.38 16.22 14.38
CA ALA A 57 -1.20 15.85 13.21
C ALA A 57 -0.33 15.23 12.12
N ALA A 58 -0.95 14.53 11.18
CA ALA A 58 -0.26 13.98 10.02
C ALA A 58 0.42 15.08 9.19
N HIS A 59 1.65 14.83 8.77
CA HIS A 59 2.38 15.77 7.93
C HIS A 59 1.75 15.85 6.54
N SER A 60 1.46 17.05 6.07
CA SER A 60 0.71 17.27 4.82
C SER A 60 1.43 16.78 3.55
N VAL A 61 2.75 16.65 3.59
CA VAL A 61 3.57 16.25 2.44
C VAL A 61 3.88 14.76 2.45
N THR A 62 4.22 14.20 3.60
CA THR A 62 4.76 12.83 3.74
C THR A 62 4.07 11.99 4.81
N TYR A 63 2.98 12.46 5.39
CA TYR A 63 2.23 11.80 6.47
C TYR A 63 3.03 11.66 7.78
N VAL A 64 4.25 11.18 7.71
CA VAL A 64 5.21 11.13 8.82
C VAL A 64 6.27 12.21 8.68
N GLY A 65 6.98 12.51 9.75
CA GLY A 65 8.11 13.44 9.70
C GLY A 65 9.27 12.90 8.86
N LYS A 66 10.11 13.81 8.38
CA LYS A 66 11.25 13.47 7.52
C LYS A 66 12.20 12.45 8.17
N GLY A 67 12.47 12.58 9.46
CA GLY A 67 13.32 11.66 10.20
C GLY A 67 12.76 10.23 10.25
N LYS A 68 11.44 10.10 10.44
CA LYS A 68 10.78 8.80 10.43
C LYS A 68 10.78 8.19 9.03
N LEU A 69 10.58 8.99 8.00
CA LEU A 69 10.63 8.54 6.61
C LEU A 69 12.03 8.00 6.26
N GLU A 70 13.09 8.67 6.69
CA GLU A 70 14.47 8.19 6.53
C GLU A 70 14.73 6.89 7.30
N GLU A 71 14.17 6.75 8.50
CA GLU A 71 14.25 5.52 9.30
C GLU A 71 13.60 4.34 8.58
N ILE A 72 12.42 4.55 7.99
CA ILE A 72 11.73 3.53 7.18
C ILE A 72 12.54 3.16 5.94
N LYS A 73 13.07 4.16 5.25
CA LYS A 73 13.91 3.98 4.06
C LYS A 73 15.17 3.17 4.38
N GLU A 74 15.83 3.48 5.48
CA GLU A 74 17.01 2.74 5.94
C GLU A 74 16.68 1.30 6.31
N TYR A 75 15.55 1.08 6.98
CA TYR A 75 15.08 -0.28 7.29
C TYR A 75 14.85 -1.10 6.02
N ILE A 76 14.18 -0.54 5.03
CA ILE A 76 13.93 -1.21 3.74
C ILE A 76 15.24 -1.58 3.06
N ARG A 77 16.18 -0.64 3.01
CA ARG A 77 17.51 -0.88 2.42
C ARG A 77 18.27 -1.98 3.14
N ASN A 78 18.27 -1.98 4.48
CA ASN A 78 18.98 -2.99 5.27
C ASN A 78 18.36 -4.37 5.08
N GLU A 79 17.05 -4.47 4.95
CA GLU A 79 16.38 -5.72 4.65
C GLU A 79 16.70 -6.23 3.23
N GLU A 80 16.74 -5.33 2.26
CA GLU A 80 17.12 -5.65 0.89
C GLU A 80 18.57 -6.16 0.82
N GLU A 81 19.51 -5.52 1.52
CA GLU A 81 20.90 -5.97 1.64
C GLU A 81 21.02 -7.35 2.31
N ALA A 82 20.08 -7.70 3.17
CA ALA A 82 19.99 -9.01 3.82
C ALA A 82 19.19 -10.05 3.00
N GLU A 83 18.92 -9.76 1.73
CA GLU A 83 18.12 -10.60 0.82
C GLU A 83 16.67 -10.83 1.29
N ARG A 84 16.13 -9.90 2.08
CA ARG A 84 14.73 -9.88 2.52
C ARG A 84 14.03 -8.67 1.91
N GLU A 85 13.45 -8.85 0.76
CA GLU A 85 12.78 -7.79 0.04
C GLU A 85 11.48 -7.38 0.75
N ILE A 86 11.29 -6.07 0.95
CA ILE A 86 10.03 -5.50 1.43
C ILE A 86 9.17 -5.16 0.22
N GLY A 87 7.99 -5.77 0.14
CA GLY A 87 7.08 -5.62 -0.99
C GLY A 87 6.29 -4.31 -0.97
N MET A 88 5.88 -3.87 0.23
CA MET A 88 5.03 -2.67 0.36
C MET A 88 5.12 -2.04 1.74
N VAL A 89 4.69 -0.79 1.81
CA VAL A 89 4.45 -0.05 3.05
C VAL A 89 2.98 0.36 3.10
N ILE A 90 2.30 0.03 4.19
CA ILE A 90 0.88 0.31 4.39
C ILE A 90 0.72 1.32 5.52
N PHE A 91 0.07 2.43 5.23
CA PHE A 91 -0.20 3.49 6.19
C PHE A 91 -1.61 3.30 6.79
N ASP A 92 -1.70 3.44 8.10
CA ASP A 92 -2.97 3.29 8.83
C ASP A 92 -3.80 4.58 8.81
N ASP A 93 -4.05 5.09 7.65
CA ASP A 93 -4.90 6.25 7.41
C ASP A 93 -5.19 6.37 5.91
N GLU A 94 -6.03 7.32 5.55
CA GLU A 94 -6.24 7.71 4.16
C GLU A 94 -5.18 8.73 3.74
N LEU A 95 -4.40 8.40 2.72
CA LEU A 95 -3.37 9.29 2.19
C LEU A 95 -3.90 10.11 1.02
N SER A 96 -3.49 11.36 0.94
CA SER A 96 -3.73 12.18 -0.25
C SER A 96 -2.85 11.72 -1.42
N ALA A 97 -3.25 12.08 -2.64
CA ALA A 97 -2.45 11.79 -3.84
C ALA A 97 -1.03 12.38 -3.74
N LYS A 98 -0.91 13.56 -3.15
CA LYS A 98 0.38 14.22 -2.92
C LYS A 98 1.25 13.44 -1.94
N GLN A 99 0.67 12.99 -0.83
CA GLN A 99 1.40 12.18 0.17
C GLN A 99 1.89 10.87 -0.43
N ILE A 100 1.04 10.13 -1.11
CA ILE A 100 1.41 8.87 -1.76
C ILE A 100 2.57 9.08 -2.73
N ARG A 101 2.48 10.06 -3.59
CA ARG A 101 3.51 10.36 -4.57
C ARG A 101 4.84 10.73 -3.95
N ASN A 102 4.83 11.57 -2.92
CA ASN A 102 6.05 12.00 -2.24
C ASN A 102 6.72 10.85 -1.47
N ILE A 103 5.92 10.03 -0.80
CA ILE A 103 6.42 8.86 -0.06
C ILE A 103 6.96 7.82 -1.04
N GLU A 104 6.26 7.54 -2.12
CA GLU A 104 6.70 6.60 -3.16
C GLU A 104 8.01 7.05 -3.81
N ALA A 105 8.18 8.35 -4.07
CA ALA A 105 9.42 8.91 -4.62
C ALA A 105 10.61 8.73 -3.67
N GLU A 106 10.38 8.82 -2.37
CA GLU A 106 11.43 8.65 -1.35
C GLU A 106 11.75 7.17 -1.06
N LEU A 107 10.75 6.36 -0.87
CA LEU A 107 10.92 4.94 -0.50
C LEU A 107 11.14 4.03 -1.70
N LYS A 108 10.72 4.43 -2.89
CA LYS A 108 10.81 3.64 -4.15
C LYS A 108 10.20 2.25 -4.04
N ILE A 109 9.14 2.14 -3.30
CA ILE A 109 8.41 0.92 -3.01
C ILE A 109 6.91 1.21 -3.09
N LYS A 110 6.13 0.16 -3.27
CA LYS A 110 4.67 0.25 -3.31
C LYS A 110 4.10 0.80 -2.01
N ILE A 111 3.30 1.84 -2.11
CA ILE A 111 2.66 2.50 -0.98
C ILE A 111 1.15 2.24 -1.05
N LEU A 112 0.61 1.74 0.02
CA LEU A 112 -0.83 1.56 0.22
C LEU A 112 -1.30 2.36 1.42
N ASP A 113 -2.55 2.75 1.38
CA ASP A 113 -3.26 3.25 2.55
C ASP A 113 -4.37 2.26 2.97
N ARG A 114 -5.00 2.52 4.10
CA ARG A 114 -6.05 1.64 4.63
C ARG A 114 -7.18 1.40 3.65
N THR A 115 -7.66 2.44 2.99
CA THR A 115 -8.77 2.36 2.05
C THR A 115 -8.42 1.51 0.82
N SER A 116 -7.24 1.69 0.24
CA SER A 116 -6.75 0.88 -0.88
C SER A 116 -6.66 -0.60 -0.51
N LEU A 117 -6.16 -0.90 0.68
CA LEU A 117 -6.06 -2.28 1.17
C LEU A 117 -7.44 -2.93 1.33
N ILE A 118 -8.41 -2.22 1.92
CA ILE A 118 -9.79 -2.71 2.09
C ILE A 118 -10.43 -2.96 0.73
N LEU A 119 -10.25 -2.07 -0.23
CA LEU A 119 -10.78 -2.23 -1.59
C LEU A 119 -10.16 -3.45 -2.29
N ASP A 120 -8.87 -3.70 -2.08
CA ASP A 120 -8.20 -4.88 -2.62
C ASP A 120 -8.78 -6.18 -2.02
N ILE A 121 -9.07 -6.21 -0.74
CA ILE A 121 -9.72 -7.35 -0.07
C ILE A 121 -11.11 -7.60 -0.65
N PHE A 122 -11.90 -6.56 -0.85
CA PHE A 122 -13.21 -6.67 -1.51
C PHE A 122 -13.09 -7.20 -2.93
N ALA A 123 -12.11 -6.74 -3.69
CA ALA A 123 -11.86 -7.22 -5.05
C ALA A 123 -11.52 -8.71 -5.07
N MET A 124 -10.71 -9.19 -4.12
CA MET A 124 -10.37 -10.61 -3.99
C MET A 124 -11.58 -11.49 -3.64
N ARG A 125 -12.54 -10.96 -2.90
CA ARG A 125 -13.71 -11.70 -2.41
C ARG A 125 -14.95 -11.57 -3.29
N ALA A 126 -14.97 -10.65 -4.23
CA ALA A 126 -16.09 -10.47 -5.14
C ALA A 126 -16.21 -11.67 -6.09
N GLN A 127 -17.32 -12.41 -6.02
CA GLN A 127 -17.53 -13.64 -6.80
C GLN A 127 -18.50 -13.45 -7.96
N THR A 128 -19.46 -12.55 -7.84
CA THR A 128 -20.43 -12.27 -8.91
C THR A 128 -19.90 -11.18 -9.83
N ALA A 129 -20.34 -11.19 -11.10
CA ALA A 129 -20.00 -10.15 -12.06
C ALA A 129 -20.45 -8.75 -11.58
N ASN A 130 -21.62 -8.66 -10.97
CA ASN A 130 -22.12 -7.41 -10.39
C ASN A 130 -21.27 -6.93 -9.21
N ALA A 131 -20.91 -7.83 -8.29
CA ALA A 131 -20.04 -7.50 -7.16
C ALA A 131 -18.65 -7.05 -7.64
N LYS A 132 -18.05 -7.73 -8.61
CA LYS A 132 -16.77 -7.33 -9.22
C LYS A 132 -16.85 -5.94 -9.83
N THR A 133 -17.91 -5.64 -10.59
CA THR A 133 -18.12 -4.33 -11.19
C THR A 133 -18.28 -3.24 -10.13
N GLN A 134 -19.02 -3.50 -9.05
CA GLN A 134 -19.19 -2.57 -7.94
C GLN A 134 -17.87 -2.25 -7.24
N VAL A 135 -17.05 -3.26 -6.98
CA VAL A 135 -15.72 -3.09 -6.35
C VAL A 135 -14.77 -2.34 -7.27
N GLU A 136 -14.72 -2.69 -8.55
CA GLU A 136 -13.91 -1.98 -9.55
C GLU A 136 -14.30 -0.50 -9.63
N LEU A 137 -15.60 -0.22 -9.65
CA LEU A 137 -16.09 1.15 -9.64
C LEU A 137 -15.65 1.92 -8.40
N ALA A 138 -15.73 1.30 -7.22
CA ALA A 138 -15.26 1.89 -5.97
C ALA A 138 -13.75 2.14 -6.00
N GLN A 139 -12.96 1.20 -6.51
CA GLN A 139 -11.52 1.36 -6.70
C GLN A 139 -11.20 2.52 -7.64
N TYR A 140 -11.87 2.62 -8.78
CA TYR A 140 -11.70 3.73 -9.72
C TYR A 140 -12.05 5.07 -9.10
N LYS A 141 -13.16 5.17 -8.39
CA LYS A 141 -13.57 6.41 -7.72
C LYS A 141 -12.56 6.86 -6.67
N TYR A 142 -11.96 5.92 -5.96
CA TYR A 142 -10.93 6.22 -4.97
C TYR A 142 -9.59 6.59 -5.63
N MET A 143 -9.19 5.87 -6.66
CA MET A 143 -7.89 6.03 -7.31
C MET A 143 -7.85 7.21 -8.29
N LEU A 144 -8.95 7.55 -8.96
CA LEU A 144 -8.97 8.60 -9.99
C LEU A 144 -8.41 9.94 -9.53
N PRO A 145 -8.79 10.50 -8.37
CA PRO A 145 -8.20 11.76 -7.90
C PRO A 145 -6.70 11.63 -7.59
N ARG A 146 -6.24 10.41 -7.33
CA ARG A 146 -4.84 10.08 -7.01
C ARG A 146 -4.03 9.78 -8.26
N LEU A 147 -4.64 9.18 -9.26
CA LEU A 147 -4.01 8.81 -10.53
C LEU A 147 -3.73 10.00 -11.45
N GLN A 148 -4.51 11.07 -11.39
CA GLN A 148 -4.30 12.23 -12.27
C GLN A 148 -2.89 12.82 -12.19
N ARG A 149 -2.18 12.58 -11.10
CA ARG A 149 -0.79 13.00 -10.92
C ARG A 149 0.21 11.85 -11.03
N LEU A 150 -0.22 10.62 -10.76
CA LEU A 150 0.59 9.42 -10.94
C LEU A 150 0.71 9.01 -12.40
N TRP A 151 -0.30 9.27 -13.22
CA TRP A 151 -0.30 8.94 -14.64
C TRP A 151 0.84 9.62 -15.40
N THR A 152 1.04 10.91 -15.15
CA THR A 152 2.16 11.65 -15.73
C THR A 152 3.53 11.14 -15.27
N HIS A 153 3.58 10.54 -14.08
CA HIS A 153 4.81 9.96 -13.55
C HIS A 153 5.05 8.54 -14.11
N LEU A 154 4.00 7.75 -14.28
CA LEU A 154 4.06 6.41 -14.86
C LEU A 154 4.39 6.44 -16.37
N GLU A 155 3.86 7.41 -17.11
CA GLU A 155 4.22 7.63 -18.52
C GLU A 155 5.70 7.99 -18.68
N ARG A 156 6.28 8.70 -17.73
CA ARG A 156 7.70 9.06 -17.72
C ARG A 156 8.63 7.92 -17.34
N GLN A 157 8.15 6.92 -16.60
CA GLN A 157 8.96 5.80 -16.12
C GLN A 157 8.81 4.49 -16.91
N GLY A 158 7.94 4.47 -17.93
CA GLY A 158 7.86 3.33 -18.85
C GLY A 158 7.44 2.00 -18.23
N GLY A 159 6.45 2.00 -17.35
CA GLY A 159 5.84 0.77 -16.87
C GLY A 159 5.99 0.54 -15.37
N GLY A 160 5.56 1.47 -14.56
CA GLY A 160 5.48 1.29 -13.11
C GLY A 160 4.38 0.32 -12.70
N SER A 161 4.65 -0.50 -11.69
CA SER A 161 3.66 -1.33 -11.01
C SER A 161 2.51 -0.49 -10.47
N GLY A 162 1.29 -0.95 -10.62
CA GLY A 162 0.09 -0.28 -10.12
C GLY A 162 0.14 0.00 -8.62
N ALA A 163 -0.61 0.99 -8.18
CA ALA A 163 -0.69 1.38 -6.77
C ALA A 163 -1.47 0.38 -5.90
N CYS A 164 -2.18 -0.56 -6.48
CA CYS A 164 -2.97 -1.62 -5.83
C CYS A 164 -2.35 -2.99 -6.04
N LEU A 165 -2.49 -3.88 -5.06
CA LEU A 165 -2.06 -5.29 -5.13
C LEU A 165 -2.66 -6.03 -6.34
N LEU A 166 -3.90 -5.71 -6.70
CA LEU A 166 -4.66 -6.38 -7.76
C LEU A 166 -4.77 -5.55 -9.03
N TYR A 167 -4.22 -4.34 -9.04
CA TYR A 167 -4.32 -3.47 -10.18
C TYR A 167 -3.27 -3.83 -11.24
N THR A 168 -3.55 -4.90 -11.96
CA THR A 168 -3.00 -5.09 -13.30
C THR A 168 -4.01 -4.47 -14.25
N SER A 169 -3.68 -3.30 -14.82
CA SER A 169 -4.53 -2.68 -15.82
C SER A 169 -4.78 -3.63 -16.97
N PRO A 170 -6.02 -4.12 -17.20
CA PRO A 170 -6.30 -4.78 -18.44
C PRO A 170 -6.16 -3.74 -19.57
N SER A 171 -5.38 -4.07 -20.57
CA SER A 171 -5.31 -3.24 -21.78
C SER A 171 -6.72 -2.98 -22.28
N PRO A 172 -7.10 -1.72 -22.60
CA PRO A 172 -8.42 -1.46 -23.15
C PRO A 172 -8.60 -2.27 -24.43
N PRO A 173 -9.79 -2.85 -24.68
CA PRO A 173 -10.02 -3.61 -25.88
C PRO A 173 -9.73 -2.72 -27.10
N ARG A 174 -8.92 -3.21 -28.01
CA ARG A 174 -8.65 -2.55 -29.28
C ARG A 174 -9.98 -2.44 -30.05
N ARG A 175 -10.36 -1.22 -30.37
CA ARG A 175 -11.44 -0.98 -31.34
C ARG A 175 -11.00 -1.37 -32.73
#